data_9c1ca67c6bb9385d94d6acc67154e585
#
_entry.id   9c1ca67c6bb9385d94d6acc67154e585
#
_cell.length_a   1.000
_cell.length_b   1.000
_cell.length_c   1.000
_cell.angle_alpha   90.00
_cell.angle_beta   90.00
_cell.angle_gamma   90.00
#
_symmetry.space_group_name_H-M   'P 1'
#
loop_
_entity.id
_entity.type
_entity.pdbx_description
1 polymer ?
#
loop_
_entity_poly.entity_id
_entity_poly.type
_entity_poly.pdbx_seq_one_letter_code
_entity_poly.pdbx_strand_id
1 'polypeptide(L)'
;MEIQKLTAVSLGKKIKEKEISVREALDAVFAQIDQTEGRYHAYVTLDKEGAYKQADAVQEKIDKGELTGALAGVPVAIKDNMCTKGLLTTCSSKILENYIPTYTASAVQNLTDAGCVIIGKTNMDEFAMGSTTETSAYGVTKNPWNTEHVPGLSLIHISEPTRPY
;
A
#
# COMPACT_ATOMS: atom_id res chain seq x y z
N MET A 1 -18.62 1.56 -12.65
CA MET A 1 -17.21 1.47 -13.12
C MET A 1 -16.43 0.76 -12.02
N GLU A 2 -15.64 -0.27 -12.35
CA GLU A 2 -14.88 -1.00 -11.33
C GLU A 2 -13.55 -0.29 -11.08
N ILE A 3 -13.51 0.54 -10.04
CA ILE A 3 -12.32 1.34 -9.65
C ILE A 3 -11.10 0.44 -9.45
N GLN A 4 -11.27 -0.76 -8.89
CA GLN A 4 -10.21 -1.72 -8.60
C GLN A 4 -9.47 -2.23 -9.86
N LYS A 5 -10.05 -2.07 -11.05
CA LYS A 5 -9.44 -2.47 -12.33
C LYS A 5 -8.66 -1.34 -13.01
N LEU A 6 -8.72 -0.13 -12.46
CA LEU A 6 -7.96 1.00 -12.99
C LEU A 6 -6.49 0.89 -12.61
N THR A 7 -5.61 1.30 -13.52
CA THR A 7 -4.20 1.53 -13.17
C THR A 7 -4.09 2.76 -12.26
N ALA A 8 -3.02 2.86 -11.46
CA ALA A 8 -2.79 4.02 -10.59
C ALA A 8 -2.84 5.35 -11.35
N VAL A 9 -2.23 5.40 -12.54
CA VAL A 9 -2.24 6.60 -13.39
C VAL A 9 -3.64 6.92 -13.90
N SER A 10 -4.42 5.91 -14.32
CA SER A 10 -5.79 6.09 -14.76
C SER A 10 -6.72 6.56 -13.64
N LEU A 11 -6.52 6.02 -12.44
CA LEU A 11 -7.28 6.44 -11.25
C LEU A 11 -6.94 7.90 -10.88
N GLY A 12 -5.66 8.25 -10.79
CA GLY A 12 -5.23 9.61 -10.49
C GLY A 12 -5.72 10.63 -11.53
N LYS A 13 -5.78 10.24 -12.83
CA LYS A 13 -6.39 11.08 -13.86
C LYS A 13 -7.86 11.35 -13.57
N LYS A 14 -8.65 10.30 -13.29
CA LYS A 14 -10.10 10.43 -13.01
C LYS A 14 -10.39 11.22 -11.74
N ILE A 15 -9.53 11.11 -10.72
CA ILE A 15 -9.65 11.92 -9.51
C ILE A 15 -9.43 13.42 -9.83
N LYS A 16 -8.41 13.74 -10.63
CA LYS A 16 -8.17 15.14 -11.08
C LYS A 16 -9.28 15.69 -11.95
N GLU A 17 -9.88 14.85 -12.79
CA GLU A 17 -11.04 15.23 -13.65
C GLU A 17 -12.34 15.28 -12.85
N LYS A 18 -12.30 15.00 -11.53
CA LYS A 18 -13.46 15.00 -10.62
C LYS A 18 -14.54 13.98 -10.98
N GLU A 19 -14.18 12.94 -11.74
CA GLU A 19 -15.05 11.81 -12.03
C GLU A 19 -15.18 10.85 -10.83
N ILE A 20 -14.13 10.80 -9.98
CA ILE A 20 -14.04 9.97 -8.78
C ILE A 20 -13.41 10.84 -7.68
N SER A 21 -13.98 10.83 -6.50
CA SER A 21 -13.36 11.44 -5.31
C SER A 21 -12.30 10.51 -4.70
N VAL A 22 -11.38 11.07 -3.92
CA VAL A 22 -10.38 10.27 -3.19
C VAL A 22 -11.06 9.33 -2.20
N ARG A 23 -12.19 9.74 -1.59
CA ARG A 23 -12.97 8.88 -0.70
C ARG A 23 -13.58 7.70 -1.43
N GLU A 24 -14.20 7.90 -2.59
CA GLU A 24 -14.76 6.80 -3.39
C GLU A 24 -13.69 5.80 -3.80
N ALA A 25 -12.47 6.27 -4.12
CA ALA A 25 -11.35 5.41 -4.40
C ALA A 25 -10.96 4.56 -3.16
N LEU A 26 -10.92 5.15 -1.97
CA LEU A 26 -10.66 4.42 -0.72
C LEU A 26 -11.77 3.43 -0.39
N ASP A 27 -13.04 3.83 -0.51
CA ASP A 27 -14.20 2.97 -0.23
C ASP A 27 -14.14 1.70 -1.10
N ALA A 28 -13.83 1.86 -2.40
CA ALA A 28 -13.69 0.74 -3.31
C ALA A 28 -12.52 -0.19 -2.92
N VAL A 29 -11.38 0.37 -2.52
CA VAL A 29 -10.21 -0.41 -2.11
C VAL A 29 -10.47 -1.12 -0.79
N PHE A 30 -11.01 -0.46 0.23
CA PHE A 30 -11.31 -1.09 1.51
C PHE A 30 -12.42 -2.14 1.40
N ALA A 31 -13.44 -1.92 0.58
CA ALA A 31 -14.44 -2.92 0.30
C ALA A 31 -13.84 -4.20 -0.33
N GLN A 32 -12.86 -4.05 -1.22
CA GLN A 32 -12.13 -5.18 -1.80
C GLN A 32 -11.27 -5.88 -0.74
N ILE A 33 -10.55 -5.14 0.10
CA ILE A 33 -9.74 -5.68 1.19
C ILE A 33 -10.64 -6.48 2.15
N ASP A 34 -11.77 -5.91 2.59
CA ASP A 34 -12.69 -6.57 3.53
C ASP A 34 -13.23 -7.91 2.98
N GLN A 35 -13.37 -8.04 1.65
CA GLN A 35 -13.80 -9.29 1.01
C GLN A 35 -12.68 -10.33 0.87
N THR A 36 -11.43 -9.90 0.79
CA THR A 36 -10.33 -10.76 0.34
C THR A 36 -9.26 -11.01 1.40
N GLU A 37 -9.07 -10.10 2.36
CA GLU A 37 -7.97 -10.15 3.33
C GLU A 37 -8.04 -11.39 4.23
N GLY A 38 -9.23 -11.79 4.65
CA GLY A 38 -9.44 -13.03 5.42
C GLY A 38 -8.97 -14.30 4.70
N ARG A 39 -8.81 -14.24 3.37
CA ARG A 39 -8.33 -15.35 2.53
C ARG A 39 -6.84 -15.22 2.19
N TYR A 40 -6.36 -14.00 1.93
CA TYR A 40 -5.02 -13.81 1.35
C TYR A 40 -3.97 -13.36 2.35
N HIS A 41 -4.36 -12.70 3.45
CA HIS A 41 -3.43 -12.20 4.49
C HIS A 41 -2.31 -11.33 3.90
N ALA A 42 -2.70 -10.32 3.10
CA ALA A 42 -1.75 -9.45 2.42
C ALA A 42 -1.25 -8.31 3.31
N TYR A 43 -1.99 -7.95 4.37
CA TYR A 43 -1.67 -6.83 5.24
C TYR A 43 -1.31 -7.28 6.66
N VAL A 44 -0.30 -6.63 7.24
CA VAL A 44 0.00 -6.72 8.69
C VAL A 44 -0.80 -5.67 9.44
N THR A 45 -0.91 -4.47 8.89
CA THR A 45 -1.62 -3.34 9.50
C THR A 45 -2.44 -2.61 8.45
N LEU A 46 -3.71 -2.33 8.74
CA LEU A 46 -4.56 -1.42 7.98
C LEU A 46 -4.81 -0.15 8.78
N ASP A 47 -4.66 1.01 8.17
CA ASP A 47 -4.91 2.33 8.77
C ASP A 47 -6.11 3.01 8.10
N LYS A 48 -7.30 2.46 8.29
CA LYS A 48 -8.53 3.01 7.68
C LYS A 48 -8.76 4.47 8.12
N GLU A 49 -8.66 4.74 9.42
CA GLU A 49 -8.92 6.08 9.96
C GLU A 49 -7.91 7.12 9.44
N GLY A 50 -6.61 6.80 9.48
CA GLY A 50 -5.57 7.67 8.96
C GLY A 50 -5.67 7.87 7.46
N ALA A 51 -6.04 6.82 6.69
CA ALA A 51 -6.24 6.92 5.26
C ALA A 51 -7.39 7.88 4.89
N TYR A 52 -8.52 7.83 5.59
CA TYR A 52 -9.62 8.78 5.35
C TYR A 52 -9.25 10.22 5.71
N LYS A 53 -8.52 10.44 6.81
CA LYS A 53 -8.00 11.79 7.15
C LYS A 53 -7.04 12.31 6.08
N GLN A 54 -6.15 11.45 5.56
CA GLN A 54 -5.26 11.80 4.46
C GLN A 54 -6.06 12.12 3.19
N ALA A 55 -7.09 11.31 2.89
CA ALA A 55 -7.93 11.50 1.70
C ALA A 55 -8.60 12.88 1.68
N ASP A 56 -9.15 13.31 2.81
CA ASP A 56 -9.79 14.62 2.92
C ASP A 56 -8.80 15.76 2.68
N ALA A 57 -7.63 15.68 3.30
CA ALA A 57 -6.59 16.69 3.12
C ALA A 57 -6.03 16.72 1.68
N VAL A 58 -5.90 15.54 1.06
CA VAL A 58 -5.44 15.42 -0.33
C VAL A 58 -6.50 15.94 -1.30
N GLN A 59 -7.78 15.59 -1.09
CA GLN A 59 -8.89 16.09 -1.91
C GLN A 59 -8.94 17.61 -1.89
N GLU A 60 -8.81 18.23 -0.72
CA GLU A 60 -8.80 19.70 -0.59
C GLU A 60 -7.67 20.33 -1.40
N LYS A 61 -6.45 19.74 -1.38
CA LYS A 61 -5.31 20.22 -2.16
C LYS A 61 -5.50 20.04 -3.67
N ILE A 62 -6.13 18.93 -4.09
CA ILE A 62 -6.49 18.70 -5.50
C ILE A 62 -7.50 19.77 -5.96
N ASP A 63 -8.52 20.03 -5.15
CA ASP A 63 -9.56 21.00 -5.48
C ASP A 63 -9.04 22.45 -5.57
N LYS A 64 -8.01 22.78 -4.78
CA LYS A 64 -7.27 24.04 -4.84
C LYS A 64 -6.25 24.11 -6.01
N GLY A 65 -6.00 22.99 -6.70
CA GLY A 65 -4.99 22.92 -7.76
C GLY A 65 -3.54 22.85 -7.24
N GLU A 66 -3.34 22.59 -5.96
CA GLU A 66 -2.00 22.45 -5.34
C GLU A 66 -1.35 21.10 -5.62
N LEU A 67 -2.17 20.04 -5.83
CA LEU A 67 -1.74 18.70 -6.19
C LEU A 67 -2.22 18.35 -7.60
N THR A 68 -1.29 18.34 -8.56
CA THR A 68 -1.56 18.09 -10.00
C THR A 68 -0.88 16.83 -10.53
N GLY A 69 -0.10 16.13 -9.69
CA GLY A 69 0.65 14.94 -10.04
C GLY A 69 -0.24 13.77 -10.50
N ALA A 70 0.37 12.81 -11.22
CA ALA A 70 -0.35 11.65 -11.76
C ALA A 70 -0.89 10.70 -10.68
N LEU A 71 -0.30 10.74 -9.47
CA LEU A 71 -0.63 9.85 -8.36
C LEU A 71 -1.42 10.55 -7.24
N ALA A 72 -1.84 11.80 -7.43
CA ALA A 72 -2.61 12.54 -6.43
C ALA A 72 -3.95 11.83 -6.14
N GLY A 73 -4.20 11.51 -4.88
CA GLY A 73 -5.38 10.81 -4.39
C GLY A 73 -5.36 9.29 -4.57
N VAL A 74 -4.28 8.71 -5.10
CA VAL A 74 -4.20 7.26 -5.34
C VAL A 74 -3.89 6.53 -4.03
N PRO A 75 -4.69 5.52 -3.61
CA PRO A 75 -4.39 4.68 -2.46
C PRO A 75 -3.16 3.79 -2.72
N VAL A 76 -2.25 3.74 -1.74
CA VAL A 76 -1.00 2.95 -1.84
C VAL A 76 -0.78 2.16 -0.55
N ALA A 77 -0.48 0.87 -0.70
CA ALA A 77 0.00 0.03 0.38
C ALA A 77 1.54 0.08 0.46
N ILE A 78 2.07 0.12 1.67
CA ILE A 78 3.52 0.24 1.93
C ILE A 78 4.04 -1.06 2.53
N LYS A 79 5.14 -1.58 2.02
CA LYS A 79 5.77 -2.78 2.59
C LYS A 79 6.18 -2.55 4.05
N ASP A 80 6.01 -3.56 4.90
CA ASP A 80 6.15 -3.40 6.35
C ASP A 80 7.60 -3.19 6.86
N ASN A 81 8.59 -3.16 5.98
CA ASN A 81 9.95 -2.73 6.30
C ASN A 81 10.24 -1.24 6.00
N MET A 82 9.29 -0.53 5.42
CA MET A 82 9.45 0.90 5.15
C MET A 82 8.89 1.71 6.31
N CYS A 83 9.76 2.39 7.07
CA CYS A 83 9.35 3.24 8.17
C CYS A 83 8.35 4.30 7.71
N THR A 84 7.23 4.36 8.39
CA THR A 84 6.16 5.33 8.15
C THR A 84 5.84 5.97 9.48
N LYS A 85 6.15 7.25 9.64
CA LYS A 85 5.99 7.97 10.90
C LYS A 85 4.57 7.86 11.43
N GLY A 86 4.43 7.43 12.67
CA GLY A 86 3.14 7.30 13.35
C GLY A 86 2.34 6.05 13.00
N LEU A 87 2.81 5.21 12.06
CA LEU A 87 2.14 3.97 11.66
C LEU A 87 2.99 2.76 12.07
N LEU A 88 2.37 1.79 12.72
CA LEU A 88 3.02 0.55 13.15
C LEU A 88 3.84 -0.07 12.01
N THR A 89 5.10 -0.38 12.26
CA THR A 89 6.05 -0.92 11.27
C THR A 89 6.86 -2.03 11.90
N THR A 90 6.54 -3.27 11.59
CA THR A 90 7.04 -4.43 12.34
C THR A 90 8.10 -5.24 11.62
N CYS A 91 8.36 -4.99 10.34
CA CYS A 91 9.17 -5.88 9.48
C CYS A 91 8.66 -7.34 9.54
N SER A 92 7.36 -7.53 9.75
CA SER A 92 6.73 -8.84 9.98
C SER A 92 7.36 -9.66 11.12
N SER A 93 7.95 -8.99 12.12
CA SER A 93 8.61 -9.58 13.28
C SER A 93 7.91 -9.22 14.60
N LYS A 94 7.81 -10.17 15.52
CA LYS A 94 7.34 -9.90 16.88
C LYS A 94 8.31 -9.02 17.68
N ILE A 95 9.57 -8.95 17.31
CA ILE A 95 10.56 -8.07 17.95
C ILE A 95 10.13 -6.61 17.84
N LEU A 96 9.49 -6.25 16.73
CA LEU A 96 9.02 -4.89 16.44
C LEU A 96 7.49 -4.74 16.53
N GLU A 97 6.80 -5.67 17.18
CA GLU A 97 5.32 -5.71 17.22
C GLU A 97 4.65 -4.43 17.75
N ASN A 98 5.39 -3.60 18.49
CA ASN A 98 4.93 -2.33 19.06
C ASN A 98 5.72 -1.14 18.52
N TYR A 99 6.53 -1.31 17.47
CA TYR A 99 7.40 -0.25 16.99
C TYR A 99 6.63 0.72 16.09
N ILE A 100 6.55 1.96 16.54
CA ILE A 100 6.00 3.09 15.76
C ILE A 100 7.16 4.02 15.38
N PRO A 101 7.54 4.12 14.09
CA PRO A 101 8.64 4.96 13.66
C PRO A 101 8.40 6.44 13.97
N THR A 102 9.48 7.13 14.34
CA THR A 102 9.50 8.60 14.55
C THR A 102 9.81 9.38 13.27
N TYR A 103 10.16 8.67 12.19
CA TYR A 103 10.51 9.22 10.87
C TYR A 103 9.85 8.41 9.76
N THR A 104 9.80 8.99 8.57
CA THR A 104 9.30 8.36 7.34
C THR A 104 10.46 8.08 6.39
N ALA A 105 10.52 6.90 5.81
CA ALA A 105 11.48 6.54 4.77
C ALA A 105 11.29 7.44 3.53
N SER A 106 12.39 7.85 2.89
CA SER A 106 12.36 8.80 1.76
C SER A 106 11.43 8.37 0.63
N ALA A 107 11.37 7.07 0.32
CA ALA A 107 10.47 6.55 -0.71
C ALA A 107 8.99 6.76 -0.33
N VAL A 108 8.63 6.55 0.93
CA VAL A 108 7.26 6.77 1.44
C VAL A 108 6.94 8.26 1.49
N GLN A 109 7.92 9.09 1.88
CA GLN A 109 7.77 10.54 1.89
C GLN A 109 7.48 11.07 0.47
N ASN A 110 8.23 10.61 -0.53
CA ASN A 110 8.00 10.99 -1.92
C ASN A 110 6.60 10.62 -2.42
N LEU A 111 6.07 9.46 -2.02
CA LEU A 111 4.69 9.06 -2.34
C LEU A 111 3.67 9.98 -1.66
N THR A 112 3.90 10.30 -0.39
CA THR A 112 3.03 11.23 0.37
C THR A 112 3.06 12.63 -0.23
N ASP A 113 4.24 13.12 -0.60
CA ASP A 113 4.42 14.44 -1.23
C ASP A 113 3.77 14.50 -2.63
N ALA A 114 3.74 13.36 -3.34
CA ALA A 114 3.00 13.22 -4.59
C ALA A 114 1.48 13.15 -4.40
N GLY A 115 0.99 13.14 -3.17
CA GLY A 115 -0.43 13.10 -2.82
C GLY A 115 -1.03 11.69 -2.79
N CYS A 116 -0.22 10.63 -2.74
CA CYS A 116 -0.73 9.27 -2.48
C CYS A 116 -1.32 9.17 -1.08
N VAL A 117 -2.32 8.32 -0.92
CA VAL A 117 -2.94 8.01 0.37
C VAL A 117 -2.45 6.66 0.87
N ILE A 118 -1.77 6.64 2.01
CA ILE A 118 -1.25 5.40 2.60
C ILE A 118 -2.38 4.67 3.31
N ILE A 119 -2.65 3.41 2.91
CA ILE A 119 -3.76 2.61 3.44
C ILE A 119 -3.35 1.57 4.47
N GLY A 120 -2.07 1.24 4.55
CA GLY A 120 -1.56 0.23 5.47
C GLY A 120 -0.21 -0.34 5.10
N LYS A 121 0.17 -1.39 5.82
CA LYS A 121 1.46 -2.07 5.72
C LYS A 121 1.26 -3.50 5.24
N THR A 122 1.96 -3.85 4.15
CA THR A 122 1.86 -5.20 3.57
C THR A 122 2.80 -6.19 4.23
N ASN A 123 2.33 -7.43 4.32
CA ASN A 123 3.09 -8.54 4.86
C ASN A 123 4.36 -8.84 4.05
N MET A 124 5.32 -9.46 4.72
CA MET A 124 6.63 -9.78 4.15
C MET A 124 7.28 -10.91 4.97
N ASP A 125 8.37 -11.48 4.50
CA ASP A 125 9.22 -12.32 5.35
C ASP A 125 9.90 -11.49 6.43
N GLU A 126 10.11 -12.08 7.60
CA GLU A 126 10.71 -11.41 8.74
C GLU A 126 12.03 -10.72 8.35
N PHE A 127 12.14 -9.42 8.62
CA PHE A 127 13.27 -8.55 8.25
C PHE A 127 13.68 -8.61 6.77
N ALA A 128 12.74 -8.94 5.88
CA ALA A 128 12.98 -9.11 4.43
C ALA A 128 13.96 -10.25 4.07
N MET A 129 14.08 -11.24 4.94
CA MET A 129 14.97 -12.40 4.76
C MET A 129 14.18 -13.61 4.27
N GLY A 130 13.66 -13.51 3.06
CA GLY A 130 12.89 -14.57 2.40
C GLY A 130 12.14 -14.04 1.18
N SER A 131 11.26 -14.87 0.61
CA SER A 131 10.56 -14.57 -0.63
C SER A 131 9.12 -15.13 -0.69
N THR A 132 8.65 -15.72 0.41
CA THR A 132 7.42 -16.53 0.43
C THR A 132 6.44 -16.09 1.51
N THR A 133 6.83 -15.18 2.41
CA THR A 133 6.14 -14.78 3.65
C THR A 133 6.03 -15.90 4.71
N GLU A 134 6.72 -17.03 4.52
CA GLU A 134 6.65 -18.17 5.46
C GLU A 134 7.24 -17.84 6.83
N THR A 135 8.20 -16.91 6.89
CA THR A 135 8.85 -16.48 8.14
C THR A 135 8.12 -15.34 8.84
N SER A 136 7.03 -14.83 8.26
CA SER A 136 6.24 -13.76 8.88
C SER A 136 5.63 -14.19 10.22
N ALA A 137 5.80 -13.39 11.25
CA ALA A 137 5.17 -13.60 12.55
C ALA A 137 3.63 -13.42 12.53
N TYR A 138 3.10 -12.86 11.45
CA TYR A 138 1.66 -12.56 11.27
C TYR A 138 0.95 -13.54 10.34
N GLY A 139 1.65 -14.59 9.91
CA GLY A 139 1.10 -15.62 9.04
C GLY A 139 1.48 -15.45 7.58
N VAL A 140 1.17 -16.47 6.78
CA VAL A 140 1.56 -16.58 5.37
C VAL A 140 0.57 -15.86 4.48
N THR A 141 1.07 -15.03 3.57
CA THR A 141 0.28 -14.46 2.47
C THR A 141 0.07 -15.51 1.38
N LYS A 142 -1.14 -15.59 0.85
CA LYS A 142 -1.50 -16.53 -0.21
C LYS A 142 -1.60 -15.85 -1.57
N ASN A 143 -1.25 -16.58 -2.62
CA ASN A 143 -1.40 -16.09 -3.98
C ASN A 143 -2.88 -16.01 -4.38
N PRO A 144 -3.39 -14.87 -4.84
CA PRO A 144 -4.79 -14.75 -5.23
C PRO A 144 -5.20 -15.58 -6.45
N TRP A 145 -4.26 -15.96 -7.32
CA TRP A 145 -4.53 -16.83 -8.47
C TRP A 145 -4.63 -18.30 -8.08
N ASN A 146 -3.83 -18.73 -7.09
CA ASN A 146 -3.88 -20.07 -6.54
C ASN A 146 -3.36 -20.04 -5.10
N THR A 147 -4.24 -20.28 -4.13
CA THR A 147 -3.94 -20.18 -2.70
C THR A 147 -2.99 -21.25 -2.17
N GLU A 148 -2.68 -22.27 -2.97
CA GLU A 148 -1.64 -23.27 -2.67
C GLU A 148 -0.23 -22.82 -3.06
N HIS A 149 -0.12 -21.66 -3.73
CA HIS A 149 1.14 -21.09 -4.17
C HIS A 149 1.54 -19.90 -3.29
N VAL A 150 2.84 -19.62 -3.26
CA VAL A 150 3.41 -18.44 -2.62
C VAL A 150 2.94 -17.14 -3.32
N PRO A 151 2.89 -16.00 -2.62
CA PRO A 151 2.35 -14.76 -3.18
C PRO A 151 3.18 -14.20 -4.34
N GLY A 152 4.45 -14.51 -4.41
CA GLY A 152 5.32 -14.11 -5.51
C GLY A 152 6.79 -14.22 -5.17
N LEU A 153 7.60 -14.17 -6.21
CA LEU A 153 9.06 -14.06 -6.19
C LEU A 153 9.51 -13.10 -7.31
N SER A 154 8.61 -12.25 -7.76
CA SER A 154 8.69 -11.58 -9.06
C SER A 154 9.78 -10.52 -9.15
N LEU A 155 10.22 -9.95 -8.05
CA LEU A 155 11.21 -8.87 -8.09
C LEU A 155 12.58 -9.32 -8.60
N ILE A 156 12.92 -10.60 -8.45
CA ILE A 156 14.17 -11.15 -8.97
C ILE A 156 14.14 -11.27 -10.50
N HIS A 157 12.98 -11.58 -11.09
CA HIS A 157 12.89 -11.92 -12.50
C HIS A 157 12.35 -10.79 -13.39
N ILE A 158 11.60 -9.85 -12.84
CA ILE A 158 10.87 -8.83 -13.61
C ILE A 158 11.41 -7.41 -13.38
N SER A 159 11.84 -7.10 -12.16
CA SER A 159 12.20 -5.72 -11.80
C SER A 159 13.68 -5.39 -12.02
N GLU A 160 14.54 -6.35 -12.27
CA GLU A 160 15.98 -6.15 -12.50
C GLU A 160 16.52 -6.90 -13.73
N PRO A 161 15.97 -6.69 -14.93
CA PRO A 161 16.48 -7.37 -16.14
C PRO A 161 17.90 -6.91 -16.53
N THR A 162 18.41 -5.86 -15.90
CA THR A 162 19.70 -5.25 -16.21
C THR A 162 20.77 -5.47 -15.15
N ARG A 163 20.48 -6.21 -14.08
CA ARG A 163 21.49 -6.53 -13.07
C ARG A 163 22.46 -7.55 -13.65
N PRO A 164 23.75 -7.18 -13.91
CA PRO A 164 24.74 -8.19 -14.29
C PRO A 164 24.98 -9.10 -13.10
N TYR A 165 24.95 -10.39 -13.36
CA TYR A 165 25.32 -11.43 -12.39
C TYR A 165 26.79 -11.35 -12.04
#